data_97bde56bb7f62a2e631f04c39a9c5f5b
#
_entry.id   97bde56bb7f62a2e631f04c39a9c5f5b
#
_cell.length_a   1.000
_cell.length_b   1.000
_cell.length_c   1.000
_cell.angle_alpha   90.00
_cell.angle_beta   90.00
_cell.angle_gamma   90.00
#
_symmetry.space_group_name_H-M   'P 1'
#
loop_
_entity.id
_entity.type
_entity.pdbx_description
1 polymer ?
#
loop_
_entity_poly.entity_id
_entity_poly.type
_entity_poly.pdbx_seq_one_letter_code
_entity_poly.pdbx_strand_id
1 'polypeptide(L)'
;MTPEELLGVTPALLAKSILHRRERLAEVIPEQLDARQEELLAAEPLARAAKEKRDGINTKVANLKKERAEAQTKARALFKRAGALRDQLQASGGIKDPDPKWAKEKLDSKLQSLEQELETNAGNHKTEQKYIQEMKALIRQHDEWVAQRASSQEGLTEMDASFKEAKALLDTAQKAHDAILEFASENEYFHTTYVEHEAHRRRADGRTKRLAEALD
;
A
#
# COMPACT_ATOMS: atom_id res chain seq x y z
N MET A 1 40.27 -19.74 37.61
CA MET A 1 40.83 -21.12 37.44
C MET A 1 42.18 -20.95 36.77
N THR A 2 43.22 -21.31 37.48
CA THR A 2 44.58 -21.35 36.96
C THR A 2 44.82 -22.65 36.18
N PRO A 3 45.83 -22.72 35.27
CA PRO A 3 46.12 -23.96 34.56
C PRO A 3 46.44 -25.15 35.47
N GLU A 4 47.02 -24.89 36.64
CA GLU A 4 47.34 -25.88 37.65
C GLU A 4 46.09 -26.42 38.33
N GLU A 5 45.05 -25.59 38.59
CA GLU A 5 43.77 -26.02 39.13
C GLU A 5 42.99 -26.91 38.10
N LEU A 6 43.15 -26.65 36.80
CA LEU A 6 42.58 -27.47 35.73
C LEU A 6 43.20 -28.88 35.67
N LEU A 7 44.52 -29.00 35.89
CA LEU A 7 45.22 -30.30 35.93
C LEU A 7 44.83 -31.16 37.15
N GLY A 8 44.32 -30.56 38.22
CA GLY A 8 43.81 -31.24 39.42
C GLY A 8 42.38 -31.78 39.30
N VAL A 9 41.67 -31.51 38.20
CA VAL A 9 40.28 -31.93 38.01
C VAL A 9 40.23 -33.41 37.65
N THR A 10 39.78 -34.24 38.55
CA THR A 10 39.56 -35.65 38.25
C THR A 10 38.24 -35.89 37.51
N PRO A 11 38.13 -36.97 36.70
CA PRO A 11 36.87 -37.30 36.03
C PRO A 11 35.68 -37.44 36.98
N ALA A 12 35.93 -37.92 38.18
CA ALA A 12 34.91 -38.05 39.22
C ALA A 12 34.41 -36.70 39.75
N LEU A 13 35.29 -35.73 39.93
CA LEU A 13 34.94 -34.35 40.29
C LEU A 13 34.14 -33.65 39.20
N LEU A 14 34.54 -33.84 37.95
CA LEU A 14 33.83 -33.31 36.79
C LEU A 14 32.41 -33.90 36.69
N ALA A 15 32.29 -35.24 36.81
CA ALA A 15 30.98 -35.92 36.81
C ALA A 15 30.07 -35.43 37.94
N LYS A 16 30.60 -35.27 39.14
CA LYS A 16 29.86 -34.74 40.30
C LYS A 16 29.39 -33.30 40.07
N SER A 17 30.23 -32.46 39.49
CA SER A 17 29.87 -31.07 39.14
C SER A 17 28.80 -31.01 38.06
N ILE A 18 28.86 -31.87 37.04
CA ILE A 18 27.86 -31.98 36.00
C ILE A 18 26.53 -32.45 36.57
N LEU A 19 26.52 -33.49 37.43
CA LEU A 19 25.31 -33.97 38.10
C LEU A 19 24.68 -32.87 38.94
N HIS A 20 25.43 -32.22 39.79
CA HIS A 20 24.93 -31.12 40.62
C HIS A 20 24.37 -29.97 39.80
N ARG A 21 25.02 -29.62 38.68
CA ARG A 21 24.49 -28.62 37.77
C ARG A 21 23.17 -29.06 37.11
N ARG A 22 23.06 -30.30 36.66
CA ARG A 22 21.83 -30.86 36.09
C ARG A 22 20.68 -30.89 37.11
N GLU A 23 20.95 -31.30 38.32
CA GLU A 23 19.96 -31.29 39.41
C GLU A 23 19.42 -29.88 39.65
N ARG A 24 20.32 -28.89 39.79
CA ARG A 24 19.90 -27.49 39.94
C ARG A 24 19.12 -26.96 38.74
N LEU A 25 19.51 -27.32 37.52
CA LEU A 25 18.78 -26.91 36.32
C LEU A 25 17.41 -27.57 36.27
N ALA A 26 17.29 -28.84 36.64
CA ALA A 26 16.00 -29.54 36.68
C ALA A 26 15.03 -28.93 37.73
N GLU A 27 15.53 -28.29 38.78
CA GLU A 27 14.71 -27.58 39.77
C GLU A 27 14.25 -26.19 39.25
N VAL A 28 15.13 -25.47 38.58
CA VAL A 28 14.90 -24.05 38.22
C VAL A 28 14.23 -23.89 36.85
N ILE A 29 14.52 -24.77 35.89
CA ILE A 29 14.00 -24.63 34.53
C ILE A 29 12.46 -24.74 34.46
N PRO A 30 11.77 -25.64 35.19
CA PRO A 30 10.32 -25.74 35.13
C PRO A 30 9.63 -24.43 35.50
N GLU A 31 10.02 -23.78 36.57
CA GLU A 31 9.46 -22.49 37.00
C GLU A 31 9.70 -21.40 35.96
N GLN A 32 10.91 -21.36 35.36
CA GLN A 32 11.22 -20.42 34.29
C GLN A 32 10.44 -20.73 33.01
N LEU A 33 10.21 -22.00 32.69
CA LEU A 33 9.44 -22.44 31.56
C LEU A 33 7.98 -21.98 31.68
N ASP A 34 7.38 -22.22 32.87
CA ASP A 34 6.00 -21.79 33.13
C ASP A 34 5.84 -20.27 32.98
N ALA A 35 6.75 -19.51 33.60
CA ALA A 35 6.73 -18.04 33.45
C ALA A 35 6.88 -17.58 32.00
N ARG A 36 7.68 -18.28 31.19
CA ARG A 36 7.82 -17.95 29.74
C ARG A 36 6.64 -18.42 28.91
N GLN A 37 5.98 -19.50 29.29
CA GLN A 37 4.73 -19.93 28.66
C GLN A 37 3.60 -18.92 28.92
N GLU A 38 3.49 -18.42 30.16
CA GLU A 38 2.54 -17.36 30.50
C GLU A 38 2.82 -16.09 29.69
N GLU A 39 4.08 -15.66 29.55
CA GLU A 39 4.51 -14.54 28.74
C GLU A 39 4.11 -14.73 27.25
N LEU A 40 4.30 -15.93 26.71
CA LEU A 40 3.91 -16.29 25.36
C LEU A 40 2.40 -16.25 25.16
N LEU A 41 1.64 -16.86 26.10
CA LEU A 41 0.18 -16.86 26.08
C LEU A 41 -0.41 -15.46 26.16
N ALA A 42 0.22 -14.55 26.90
CA ALA A 42 -0.19 -13.15 26.95
C ALA A 42 0.17 -12.37 25.66
N ALA A 43 1.33 -12.66 25.06
CA ALA A 43 1.81 -11.98 23.88
C ALA A 43 1.08 -12.40 22.58
N GLU A 44 0.66 -13.65 22.48
CA GLU A 44 0.05 -14.21 21.26
C GLU A 44 -1.24 -13.50 20.84
N PRO A 45 -2.24 -13.27 21.72
CA PRO A 45 -3.47 -12.57 21.33
C PRO A 45 -3.20 -11.12 20.91
N LEU A 46 -2.25 -10.45 21.52
CA LEU A 46 -1.88 -9.07 21.16
C LEU A 46 -1.26 -9.00 19.76
N ALA A 47 -0.34 -9.90 19.45
CA ALA A 47 0.25 -9.99 18.11
C ALA A 47 -0.79 -10.35 17.05
N ARG A 48 -1.72 -11.27 17.37
CA ARG A 48 -2.82 -11.66 16.48
C ARG A 48 -3.76 -10.49 16.21
N ALA A 49 -4.21 -9.80 17.25
CA ALA A 49 -5.12 -8.65 17.11
C ALA A 49 -4.48 -7.51 16.32
N ALA A 50 -3.19 -7.23 16.55
CA ALA A 50 -2.45 -6.23 15.78
C ALA A 50 -2.31 -6.63 14.30
N LYS A 51 -2.04 -7.92 14.03
CA LYS A 51 -1.99 -8.47 12.68
C LYS A 51 -3.33 -8.31 11.95
N GLU A 52 -4.42 -8.69 12.59
CA GLU A 52 -5.76 -8.61 12.00
C GLU A 52 -6.15 -7.17 11.63
N LYS A 53 -5.85 -6.21 12.51
CA LYS A 53 -6.07 -4.79 12.23
C LYS A 53 -5.25 -4.31 11.02
N ARG A 54 -3.95 -4.59 10.99
CA ARG A 54 -3.07 -4.25 9.87
C ARG A 54 -3.55 -4.88 8.56
N ASP A 55 -3.87 -6.18 8.58
CA ASP A 55 -4.29 -6.91 7.39
C ASP A 55 -5.66 -6.44 6.89
N GLY A 56 -6.55 -6.04 7.81
CA GLY A 56 -7.82 -5.40 7.46
C GLY A 56 -7.64 -4.08 6.72
N ILE A 57 -6.73 -3.22 7.17
CA ILE A 57 -6.40 -1.98 6.48
C ILE A 57 -5.73 -2.25 5.13
N ASN A 58 -4.78 -3.18 5.08
CA ASN A 58 -4.12 -3.57 3.82
C ASN A 58 -5.12 -4.04 2.77
N THR A 59 -6.15 -4.80 3.18
CA THR A 59 -7.22 -5.24 2.29
C THR A 59 -8.03 -4.06 1.77
N LYS A 60 -8.39 -3.09 2.62
CA LYS A 60 -9.08 -1.85 2.20
C LYS A 60 -8.25 -1.07 1.20
N VAL A 61 -6.96 -0.86 1.49
CA VAL A 61 -6.03 -0.18 0.60
C VAL A 61 -5.90 -0.90 -0.75
N ALA A 62 -5.83 -2.22 -0.75
CA ALA A 62 -5.77 -3.02 -1.99
C ALA A 62 -7.04 -2.84 -2.85
N ASN A 63 -8.21 -2.84 -2.22
CA ASN A 63 -9.48 -2.62 -2.91
C ASN A 63 -9.57 -1.20 -3.49
N LEU A 64 -9.20 -0.18 -2.73
CA LEU A 64 -9.17 1.21 -3.20
C LEU A 64 -8.17 1.42 -4.34
N LYS A 65 -7.00 0.77 -4.30
CA LYS A 65 -6.03 0.79 -5.41
C LYS A 65 -6.64 0.19 -6.69
N LYS A 66 -7.39 -0.90 -6.57
CA LYS A 66 -8.10 -1.54 -7.68
C LYS A 66 -9.18 -0.61 -8.24
N GLU A 67 -10.01 -0.05 -7.38
CA GLU A 67 -11.06 0.92 -7.76
C GLU A 67 -10.47 2.13 -8.49
N ARG A 68 -9.40 2.71 -7.96
CA ARG A 68 -8.66 3.81 -8.60
C ARG A 68 -8.18 3.43 -10.01
N ALA A 69 -7.54 2.27 -10.14
CA ALA A 69 -7.01 1.81 -11.42
C ALA A 69 -8.13 1.54 -12.45
N GLU A 70 -9.25 0.96 -12.02
CA GLU A 70 -10.41 0.74 -12.89
C GLU A 70 -11.03 2.06 -13.35
N ALA A 71 -11.21 3.02 -12.44
CA ALA A 71 -11.73 4.34 -12.77
C ALA A 71 -10.82 5.09 -13.75
N GLN A 72 -9.50 5.06 -13.54
CA GLN A 72 -8.53 5.64 -14.46
C GLN A 72 -8.57 4.99 -15.84
N THR A 73 -8.65 3.65 -15.90
CA THR A 73 -8.71 2.92 -17.17
C THR A 73 -9.98 3.25 -17.95
N LYS A 74 -11.13 3.34 -17.28
CA LYS A 74 -12.39 3.75 -17.89
C LYS A 74 -12.33 5.20 -18.39
N ALA A 75 -11.77 6.11 -17.60
CA ALA A 75 -11.59 7.50 -18.00
C ALA A 75 -10.71 7.64 -19.24
N ARG A 76 -9.60 6.89 -19.33
CA ARG A 76 -8.75 6.85 -20.54
C ARG A 76 -9.51 6.39 -21.78
N ALA A 77 -10.32 5.33 -21.64
CA ALA A 77 -11.12 4.81 -22.75
C ALA A 77 -12.12 5.87 -23.26
N LEU A 78 -12.76 6.60 -22.34
CA LEU A 78 -13.70 7.68 -22.68
C LEU A 78 -12.99 8.86 -23.34
N PHE A 79 -11.81 9.26 -22.87
CA PHE A 79 -11.00 10.30 -23.52
C PHE A 79 -10.60 9.89 -24.94
N LYS A 80 -10.17 8.64 -25.12
CA LYS A 80 -9.84 8.11 -26.44
C LYS A 80 -11.06 8.13 -27.38
N ARG A 81 -12.24 7.75 -26.87
CA ARG A 81 -13.51 7.80 -27.61
C ARG A 81 -13.87 9.25 -27.96
N ALA A 82 -13.79 10.17 -27.01
CA ALA A 82 -14.07 11.58 -27.25
C ALA A 82 -13.12 12.20 -28.27
N GLY A 83 -11.82 11.82 -28.22
CA GLY A 83 -10.84 12.24 -29.24
C GLY A 83 -11.18 11.71 -30.63
N ALA A 84 -11.55 10.44 -30.75
CA ALA A 84 -11.97 9.85 -32.02
C ALA A 84 -13.23 10.51 -32.59
N LEU A 85 -14.24 10.79 -31.74
CA LEU A 85 -15.45 11.53 -32.16
C LEU A 85 -15.11 12.94 -32.61
N ARG A 86 -14.24 13.64 -31.95
CA ARG A 86 -13.75 14.96 -32.35
C ARG A 86 -13.08 14.91 -33.74
N ASP A 87 -12.17 13.93 -33.95
CA ASP A 87 -11.48 13.78 -35.22
C ASP A 87 -12.46 13.45 -36.38
N GLN A 88 -13.49 12.64 -36.12
CA GLN A 88 -14.57 12.37 -37.09
C GLN A 88 -15.38 13.63 -37.40
N LEU A 89 -15.77 14.41 -36.39
CA LEU A 89 -16.49 15.66 -36.55
C LEU A 89 -15.67 16.67 -37.35
N GLN A 90 -14.37 16.74 -37.12
CA GLN A 90 -13.47 17.59 -37.86
C GLN A 90 -13.35 17.15 -39.32
N ALA A 91 -13.21 15.86 -39.60
CA ALA A 91 -13.12 15.30 -40.95
C ALA A 91 -14.42 15.49 -41.75
N SER A 92 -15.57 15.44 -41.11
CA SER A 92 -16.89 15.68 -41.75
C SER A 92 -17.21 17.14 -41.97
N GLY A 93 -16.32 18.09 -41.61
CA GLY A 93 -16.56 19.54 -41.71
C GLY A 93 -17.60 20.05 -40.72
N GLY A 94 -18.00 19.22 -39.75
CA GLY A 94 -18.95 19.57 -38.70
C GLY A 94 -18.43 20.58 -37.68
N ILE A 95 -17.11 20.78 -37.58
CA ILE A 95 -16.47 21.83 -36.79
C ILE A 95 -15.92 22.89 -37.76
N LYS A 96 -16.54 24.07 -37.79
CA LYS A 96 -16.14 25.14 -38.72
C LYS A 96 -14.73 25.70 -38.47
N ASP A 97 -14.24 25.61 -37.23
CA ASP A 97 -12.89 26.02 -36.88
C ASP A 97 -12.11 24.82 -36.36
N PRO A 98 -10.86 24.61 -36.83
CA PRO A 98 -10.03 23.53 -36.35
C PRO A 98 -9.78 23.67 -34.84
N ASP A 99 -9.71 22.55 -34.18
CA ASP A 99 -9.26 22.50 -32.79
C ASP A 99 -7.93 23.23 -32.63
N PRO A 100 -7.76 24.10 -31.63
CA PRO A 100 -6.45 24.64 -31.33
C PRO A 100 -5.45 23.50 -31.10
N LYS A 101 -4.24 23.64 -31.62
CA LYS A 101 -3.19 22.61 -31.44
C LYS A 101 -3.02 22.16 -30.00
N TRP A 102 -3.26 23.08 -29.06
CA TRP A 102 -3.17 22.74 -27.62
C TRP A 102 -4.32 21.84 -27.15
N ALA A 103 -5.51 21.90 -27.77
CA ALA A 103 -6.61 21.00 -27.40
C ALA A 103 -6.40 19.59 -27.97
N LYS A 104 -5.84 19.49 -29.16
CA LYS A 104 -5.62 18.21 -29.85
C LYS A 104 -4.30 17.55 -29.48
N GLU A 105 -3.20 18.25 -29.64
CA GLU A 105 -1.86 17.68 -29.47
C GLU A 105 -1.38 17.73 -28.01
N LYS A 106 -1.75 18.78 -27.27
CA LYS A 106 -1.34 18.92 -25.87
C LYS A 106 -2.22 18.16 -24.91
N LEU A 107 -3.53 18.05 -25.15
CA LEU A 107 -4.38 17.28 -24.24
C LEU A 107 -3.99 15.81 -24.28
N ASP A 108 -3.96 15.20 -25.48
CA ASP A 108 -3.64 13.77 -25.61
C ASP A 108 -2.19 13.46 -25.21
N SER A 109 -1.22 14.23 -25.70
CA SER A 109 0.19 13.98 -25.37
C SER A 109 0.50 14.32 -23.90
N LYS A 110 -0.13 15.37 -23.35
CA LYS A 110 0.09 15.76 -21.96
C LYS A 110 -0.60 14.81 -21.00
N LEU A 111 -1.80 14.30 -21.32
CA LEU A 111 -2.45 13.26 -20.54
C LEU A 111 -1.64 11.96 -20.56
N GLN A 112 -1.15 11.53 -21.73
CA GLN A 112 -0.26 10.36 -21.81
C GLN A 112 1.04 10.55 -21.02
N SER A 113 1.66 11.72 -21.13
CA SER A 113 2.88 12.06 -20.38
C SER A 113 2.62 12.01 -18.87
N LEU A 114 1.54 12.66 -18.41
CA LEU A 114 1.16 12.67 -16.99
C LEU A 114 0.77 11.27 -16.47
N GLU A 115 0.18 10.44 -17.34
CA GLU A 115 -0.14 9.05 -17.02
C GLU A 115 1.13 8.20 -16.87
N GLN A 116 2.09 8.34 -17.79
CA GLN A 116 3.37 7.64 -17.70
C GLN A 116 4.17 8.09 -16.47
N GLU A 117 4.17 9.38 -16.18
CA GLU A 117 4.80 9.92 -14.99
C GLU A 117 4.12 9.43 -13.70
N LEU A 118 2.78 9.32 -13.69
CA LEU A 118 2.02 8.74 -12.60
C LEU A 118 2.37 7.26 -12.37
N GLU A 119 2.49 6.48 -13.47
CA GLU A 119 2.86 5.06 -13.40
C GLU A 119 4.31 4.86 -12.92
N THR A 120 5.22 5.73 -13.35
CA THR A 120 6.65 5.63 -13.03
C THR A 120 6.95 6.12 -11.61
N ASN A 121 6.23 7.13 -11.13
CA ASN A 121 6.45 7.77 -9.83
C ASN A 121 5.38 7.41 -8.78
N ALA A 122 4.74 6.26 -8.91
CA ALA A 122 3.64 5.80 -8.04
C ALA A 122 3.97 5.67 -6.52
N GLY A 123 5.20 6.01 -6.11
CA GLY A 123 5.63 5.99 -4.72
C GLY A 123 5.59 7.33 -3.99
N ASN A 124 5.36 8.45 -4.69
CA ASN A 124 5.36 9.78 -4.06
C ASN A 124 4.00 10.46 -4.20
N HIS A 125 3.26 10.43 -3.09
CA HIS A 125 1.92 11.01 -2.96
C HIS A 125 1.78 12.47 -3.45
N LYS A 126 2.71 13.35 -3.10
CA LYS A 126 2.65 14.76 -3.52
C LYS A 126 2.75 14.91 -5.04
N THR A 127 3.55 14.06 -5.65
CA THR A 127 3.74 14.03 -7.10
C THR A 127 2.50 13.49 -7.81
N GLU A 128 1.90 12.41 -7.29
CA GLU A 128 0.64 11.86 -7.81
C GLU A 128 -0.49 12.91 -7.76
N GLN A 129 -0.63 13.61 -6.64
CA GLN A 129 -1.65 14.64 -6.48
C GLN A 129 -1.45 15.81 -7.46
N LYS A 130 -0.21 16.20 -7.71
CA LYS A 130 0.13 17.23 -8.69
C LYS A 130 -0.28 16.81 -10.10
N TYR A 131 0.06 15.59 -10.53
CA TYR A 131 -0.31 15.09 -11.87
C TYR A 131 -1.82 15.02 -12.05
N ILE A 132 -2.55 14.56 -11.03
CA ILE A 132 -4.02 14.52 -11.09
C ILE A 132 -4.62 15.92 -11.16
N GLN A 133 -4.06 16.91 -10.46
CA GLN A 133 -4.50 18.31 -10.54
C GLN A 133 -4.21 18.90 -11.91
N GLU A 134 -3.06 18.63 -12.52
CA GLU A 134 -2.72 19.06 -13.88
C GLU A 134 -3.66 18.43 -14.91
N MET A 135 -3.95 17.13 -14.81
CA MET A 135 -4.93 16.46 -15.66
C MET A 135 -6.32 17.10 -15.54
N LYS A 136 -6.79 17.39 -14.33
CA LYS A 136 -8.07 18.07 -14.10
C LYS A 136 -8.09 19.49 -14.66
N ALA A 137 -7.00 20.23 -14.56
CA ALA A 137 -6.90 21.58 -15.12
C ALA A 137 -6.97 21.57 -16.65
N LEU A 138 -6.28 20.63 -17.30
CA LEU A 138 -6.32 20.46 -18.76
C LEU A 138 -7.72 20.10 -19.26
N ILE A 139 -8.39 19.21 -18.55
CA ILE A 139 -9.78 18.80 -18.86
C ILE A 139 -10.72 20.00 -18.70
N ARG A 140 -10.58 20.81 -17.64
CA ARG A 140 -11.40 21.99 -17.43
C ARG A 140 -11.24 23.01 -18.55
N GLN A 141 -10.00 23.28 -19.00
CA GLN A 141 -9.74 24.16 -20.12
C GLN A 141 -10.39 23.66 -21.42
N HIS A 142 -10.37 22.36 -21.65
CA HIS A 142 -11.05 21.75 -22.78
C HIS A 142 -12.58 21.87 -22.65
N ASP A 143 -13.15 21.60 -21.47
CA ASP A 143 -14.60 21.74 -21.22
C ASP A 143 -15.08 23.18 -21.47
N GLU A 144 -14.33 24.19 -21.02
CA GLU A 144 -14.64 25.60 -21.25
C GLU A 144 -14.64 25.94 -22.75
N TRP A 145 -13.66 25.41 -23.50
CA TRP A 145 -13.60 25.62 -24.96
C TRP A 145 -14.76 24.94 -25.69
N VAL A 146 -15.15 23.72 -25.27
CA VAL A 146 -16.30 22.99 -25.84
C VAL A 146 -17.60 23.70 -25.51
N ALA A 147 -17.79 24.21 -24.29
CA ALA A 147 -18.99 24.92 -23.86
C ALA A 147 -19.26 26.19 -24.72
N GLN A 148 -18.20 26.90 -25.10
CA GLN A 148 -18.32 28.07 -25.99
C GLN A 148 -18.79 27.70 -27.40
N ARG A 149 -18.66 26.45 -27.84
CA ARG A 149 -19.00 25.96 -29.18
C ARG A 149 -20.21 25.06 -29.25
N ALA A 150 -20.67 24.54 -28.11
CA ALA A 150 -21.78 23.57 -28.03
C ALA A 150 -23.11 24.10 -28.58
N SER A 151 -23.27 25.42 -28.75
CA SER A 151 -24.49 26.04 -29.27
C SER A 151 -24.71 25.85 -30.78
N SER A 152 -23.78 25.25 -31.52
CA SER A 152 -23.82 25.26 -32.97
C SER A 152 -23.73 23.92 -33.71
N GLN A 153 -23.57 22.75 -33.02
CA GLN A 153 -23.40 21.50 -33.78
C GLN A 153 -23.94 20.23 -33.14
N GLU A 154 -24.76 19.48 -33.89
CA GLU A 154 -25.15 18.10 -33.63
C GLU A 154 -23.89 17.18 -33.60
N GLY A 155 -23.75 16.36 -32.58
CA GLY A 155 -22.59 15.46 -32.41
C GLY A 155 -21.60 15.89 -31.34
N LEU A 156 -21.53 17.15 -30.96
CA LEU A 156 -20.72 17.63 -29.83
C LEU A 156 -21.25 17.12 -28.46
N THR A 157 -22.58 16.89 -28.42
CA THR A 157 -23.24 16.42 -27.19
C THR A 157 -22.72 15.03 -26.71
N GLU A 158 -22.41 14.12 -27.64
CA GLU A 158 -21.87 12.80 -27.31
C GLU A 158 -20.41 12.90 -26.84
N MET A 159 -19.64 13.76 -27.46
CA MET A 159 -18.27 14.07 -27.06
C MET A 159 -18.24 14.69 -25.66
N ASP A 160 -19.11 15.69 -25.41
CA ASP A 160 -19.25 16.35 -24.12
C ASP A 160 -19.67 15.37 -23.02
N ALA A 161 -20.63 14.48 -23.32
CA ALA A 161 -21.04 13.44 -22.40
C ALA A 161 -19.87 12.53 -22.01
N SER A 162 -19.05 12.13 -22.99
CA SER A 162 -17.87 11.29 -22.75
C SER A 162 -16.82 12.01 -21.88
N PHE A 163 -16.57 13.30 -22.12
CA PHE A 163 -15.68 14.10 -21.27
C PHE A 163 -16.21 14.27 -19.86
N LYS A 164 -17.52 14.51 -19.73
CA LYS A 164 -18.17 14.67 -18.43
C LYS A 164 -18.09 13.40 -17.58
N GLU A 165 -18.33 12.26 -18.21
CA GLU A 165 -18.20 10.95 -17.59
C GLU A 165 -16.75 10.62 -17.22
N ALA A 166 -15.80 10.91 -18.12
CA ALA A 166 -14.37 10.75 -17.83
C ALA A 166 -13.93 11.58 -16.62
N LYS A 167 -14.41 12.83 -16.52
CA LYS A 167 -14.14 13.70 -15.38
C LYS A 167 -14.71 13.14 -14.08
N ALA A 168 -15.94 12.64 -14.08
CA ALA A 168 -16.55 12.00 -12.91
C ALA A 168 -15.76 10.78 -12.45
N LEU A 169 -15.23 9.97 -13.39
CA LEU A 169 -14.38 8.84 -13.08
C LEU A 169 -13.03 9.27 -12.48
N LEU A 170 -12.43 10.37 -12.97
CA LEU A 170 -11.21 10.92 -12.35
C LEU A 170 -11.48 11.46 -10.94
N ASP A 171 -12.65 12.05 -10.69
CA ASP A 171 -13.04 12.46 -9.35
C ASP A 171 -13.22 11.26 -8.41
N THR A 172 -13.75 10.15 -8.91
CA THR A 172 -13.81 8.89 -8.16
C THR A 172 -12.40 8.36 -7.86
N ALA A 173 -11.51 8.36 -8.85
CA ALA A 173 -10.13 7.96 -8.67
C ALA A 173 -9.39 8.83 -7.64
N GLN A 174 -9.67 10.15 -7.64
CA GLN A 174 -9.12 11.05 -6.64
C GLN A 174 -9.61 10.74 -5.23
N LYS A 175 -10.92 10.52 -5.06
CA LYS A 175 -11.48 10.15 -3.75
C LYS A 175 -10.88 8.84 -3.22
N ALA A 176 -10.73 7.84 -4.10
CA ALA A 176 -10.06 6.60 -3.73
C ALA A 176 -8.58 6.83 -3.35
N HIS A 177 -7.89 7.75 -4.01
CA HIS A 177 -6.52 8.13 -3.69
C HIS A 177 -6.43 8.79 -2.31
N ASP A 178 -7.28 9.77 -2.02
CA ASP A 178 -7.30 10.49 -0.74
C ASP A 178 -7.58 9.50 0.42
N ALA A 179 -8.52 8.57 0.22
CA ALA A 179 -8.78 7.51 1.19
C ALA A 179 -7.58 6.56 1.39
N ILE A 180 -6.82 6.23 0.33
CA ILE A 180 -5.59 5.43 0.45
C ILE A 180 -4.58 6.12 1.36
N LEU A 181 -4.50 7.44 1.31
CA LEU A 181 -3.55 8.20 2.11
C LEU A 181 -3.93 8.22 3.58
N GLU A 182 -5.21 8.39 3.89
CA GLU A 182 -5.71 8.29 5.25
C GLU A 182 -5.37 6.90 5.81
N PHE A 183 -5.69 5.84 5.07
CA PHE A 183 -5.36 4.48 5.50
C PHE A 183 -3.86 4.19 5.53
N ALA A 184 -3.03 4.85 4.72
CA ALA A 184 -1.57 4.67 4.77
C ALA A 184 -0.99 5.19 6.09
N SER A 185 -1.46 6.33 6.57
CA SER A 185 -1.03 6.90 7.86
C SER A 185 -1.49 6.03 9.04
N GLU A 186 -2.73 5.52 8.99
CA GLU A 186 -3.24 4.57 9.98
C GLU A 186 -2.45 3.24 9.97
N ASN A 187 -2.13 2.74 8.77
CA ASN A 187 -1.42 1.47 8.60
C ASN A 187 -0.01 1.51 9.17
N GLU A 188 0.67 2.64 9.11
CA GLU A 188 2.01 2.81 9.69
C GLU A 188 1.99 2.56 11.20
N TYR A 189 1.00 3.12 11.90
CA TYR A 189 0.81 2.87 13.33
C TYR A 189 0.54 1.38 13.62
N PHE A 190 -0.40 0.77 12.92
CA PHE A 190 -0.74 -0.65 13.14
C PHE A 190 0.37 -1.59 12.71
N HIS A 191 1.14 -1.23 11.69
CA HIS A 191 2.31 -2.00 11.29
C HIS A 191 3.39 -1.98 12.37
N THR A 192 3.71 -0.81 12.92
CA THR A 192 4.67 -0.65 14.02
C THR A 192 4.23 -1.46 15.23
N THR A 193 2.98 -1.31 15.65
CA THR A 193 2.39 -2.07 16.75
C THR A 193 2.47 -3.58 16.51
N TYR A 194 2.17 -4.03 15.30
CA TYR A 194 2.31 -5.45 14.94
C TYR A 194 3.75 -5.93 15.04
N VAL A 195 4.70 -5.18 14.51
CA VAL A 195 6.12 -5.54 14.52
C VAL A 195 6.63 -5.68 15.97
N GLU A 196 6.23 -4.77 16.85
CA GLU A 196 6.60 -4.81 18.27
C GLU A 196 6.01 -6.04 18.98
N HIS A 197 4.71 -6.27 18.84
CA HIS A 197 4.05 -7.42 19.46
C HIS A 197 4.54 -8.76 18.90
N GLU A 198 4.75 -8.85 17.60
CA GLU A 198 5.28 -10.04 16.96
C GLU A 198 6.75 -10.31 17.37
N ALA A 199 7.56 -9.27 17.51
CA ALA A 199 8.92 -9.42 18.00
C ALA A 199 8.93 -9.92 19.47
N HIS A 200 8.01 -9.42 20.29
CA HIS A 200 7.84 -9.88 21.67
C HIS A 200 7.41 -11.35 21.71
N ARG A 201 6.38 -11.70 20.95
CA ARG A 201 5.90 -13.09 20.83
C ARG A 201 7.01 -14.04 20.39
N ARG A 202 7.77 -13.69 19.34
CA ARG A 202 8.89 -14.53 18.85
C ARG A 202 10.00 -14.70 19.87
N ARG A 203 10.29 -13.66 20.66
CA ARG A 203 11.28 -13.76 21.74
C ARG A 203 10.80 -14.69 22.84
N ALA A 204 9.53 -14.59 23.26
CA ALA A 204 8.93 -15.47 24.25
C ALA A 204 8.91 -16.92 23.75
N ASP A 205 8.43 -17.18 22.55
CA ASP A 205 8.41 -18.51 21.91
C ASP A 205 9.82 -19.13 21.82
N GLY A 206 10.80 -18.36 21.36
CA GLY A 206 12.18 -18.84 21.26
C GLY A 206 12.84 -19.10 22.62
N ARG A 207 12.43 -18.40 23.69
CA ARG A 207 12.91 -18.68 25.06
C ARG A 207 12.24 -19.93 25.60
N THR A 208 10.94 -20.07 25.44
CA THR A 208 10.17 -21.25 25.86
C THR A 208 10.71 -22.52 25.21
N LYS A 209 10.96 -22.52 23.91
CA LYS A 209 11.53 -23.66 23.18
C LYS A 209 12.90 -24.08 23.72
N ARG A 210 13.79 -23.10 23.90
CA ARG A 210 15.14 -23.40 24.46
C ARG A 210 15.12 -23.93 25.87
N LEU A 211 14.17 -23.48 26.70
CA LEU A 211 14.02 -24.03 28.06
C LEU A 211 13.41 -25.43 28.03
N ALA A 212 12.46 -25.68 27.12
CA ALA A 212 11.90 -27.02 26.93
C ALA A 212 12.97 -28.02 26.45
N GLU A 213 13.77 -27.65 25.43
CA GLU A 213 14.89 -28.44 24.92
C GLU A 213 15.99 -28.69 25.98
N ALA A 214 16.11 -27.82 26.98
CA ALA A 214 17.09 -28.00 28.05
C ALA A 214 16.61 -28.92 29.17
N LEU A 215 15.29 -29.24 29.24
CA LEU A 215 14.70 -30.21 30.16
C LEU A 215 14.77 -31.63 29.61
N ASP A 216 14.74 -31.82 28.29
CA ASP A 216 14.91 -33.11 27.61
C ASP A 216 16.41 -33.54 27.63
#